data_47423b36950bd41c1f91e9c76406c174
#
_entry.id   47423b36950bd41c1f91e9c76406c174
#
_cell.length_a   1.000
_cell.length_b   1.000
_cell.length_c   1.000
_cell.angle_alpha   90.00
_cell.angle_beta   90.00
_cell.angle_gamma   90.00
#
_symmetry.space_group_name_H-M   'P 1'
#
loop_
_entity.id
_entity.type
_entity.pdbx_description
1 polymer ?
#
loop_
_entity_poly.entity_id
_entity_poly.type
_entity_poly.pdbx_seq_one_letter_code
_entity_poly.pdbx_strand_id
1 'polypeptide(L)'
;MTQPLPSHDSPPGSAPAHVQALIKGVHGVRYQVTDVARALAFYTQQLGFTAGHQQLPAFANVSLGETSILLSGPGASGSRPMPDGTAQTPGGWNRIVLRVSDLPGCIARLRTAGVRFRNEMETGPGGRQVQVEDPDGNPIELFEPARRTS
;
A
#
# COMPACT_ATOMS: atom_id res chain seq x y z
N MET A 1 4.44 39.10 15.31
CA MET A 1 3.88 38.89 13.94
C MET A 1 2.79 37.85 13.98
N THR A 2 1.57 38.28 13.82
CA THR A 2 0.43 37.38 13.70
C THR A 2 0.41 36.83 12.31
N GLN A 3 0.39 35.47 12.19
CA GLN A 3 0.14 34.84 10.90
C GLN A 3 -1.25 35.21 10.42
N PRO A 4 -1.45 35.49 9.12
CA PRO A 4 -2.77 35.74 8.61
C PRO A 4 -3.65 34.50 8.84
N LEU A 5 -4.87 34.70 9.27
CA LEU A 5 -5.85 33.64 9.40
C LEU A 5 -6.08 32.98 8.02
N PRO A 6 -6.29 31.65 7.97
CA PRO A 6 -6.60 31.03 6.70
C PRO A 6 -7.87 31.64 6.12
N SER A 7 -7.92 31.80 4.80
CA SER A 7 -9.06 32.39 4.13
C SER A 7 -10.30 31.54 4.41
N HIS A 8 -11.45 32.23 4.58
CA HIS A 8 -12.73 31.55 4.84
C HIS A 8 -13.21 30.68 3.68
N ASP A 9 -12.54 30.76 2.51
CA ASP A 9 -12.94 30.05 1.30
C ASP A 9 -12.27 28.68 1.18
N SER A 10 -11.31 28.33 2.07
CA SER A 10 -10.63 27.03 2.02
C SER A 10 -11.44 26.00 2.79
N PRO A 11 -11.73 24.79 2.19
CA PRO A 11 -12.37 23.72 2.91
C PRO A 11 -11.54 23.31 4.13
N PRO A 12 -12.18 22.85 5.24
CA PRO A 12 -11.44 22.31 6.38
C PRO A 12 -10.51 21.18 5.94
N GLY A 13 -9.27 21.19 6.41
CA GLY A 13 -8.27 20.19 6.06
C GLY A 13 -7.46 20.47 4.81
N SER A 14 -7.76 21.54 4.08
CA SER A 14 -6.96 21.91 2.90
C SER A 14 -5.65 22.58 3.31
N ALA A 15 -4.55 22.19 2.65
CA ALA A 15 -3.24 22.81 2.85
C ALA A 15 -3.22 24.23 2.29
N PRO A 16 -2.41 25.13 2.86
CA PRO A 16 -2.14 26.44 2.25
C PRO A 16 -1.61 26.29 0.83
N ALA A 17 -1.87 27.28 -0.02
CA ALA A 17 -1.50 27.25 -1.42
C ALA A 17 0.00 26.97 -1.65
N HIS A 18 0.88 27.52 -0.82
CA HIS A 18 2.32 27.29 -0.98
C HIS A 18 2.72 25.83 -0.69
N VAL A 19 2.01 25.13 0.19
CA VAL A 19 2.22 23.70 0.44
C VAL A 19 1.70 22.89 -0.74
N GLN A 20 0.53 23.25 -1.28
CA GLN A 20 -0.02 22.60 -2.49
C GLN A 20 0.93 22.73 -3.68
N ALA A 21 1.68 23.85 -3.78
CA ALA A 21 2.66 24.03 -4.84
C ALA A 21 3.90 23.15 -4.66
N LEU A 22 4.23 22.74 -3.44
CA LEU A 22 5.38 21.90 -3.14
C LEU A 22 5.07 20.42 -3.29
N ILE A 23 3.94 19.96 -2.75
CA ILE A 23 3.53 18.55 -2.78
C ILE A 23 2.57 18.36 -3.94
N LYS A 24 3.01 17.64 -4.96
CA LYS A 24 2.26 17.48 -6.20
C LYS A 24 1.30 16.30 -6.20
N GLY A 25 1.50 15.32 -5.32
CA GLY A 25 0.64 14.15 -5.25
C GLY A 25 1.37 12.97 -4.65
N VAL A 26 0.69 11.82 -4.64
CA VAL A 26 1.28 10.56 -4.19
C VAL A 26 1.95 9.90 -5.39
N HIS A 27 3.27 9.67 -5.30
CA HIS A 27 4.01 8.97 -6.35
C HIS A 27 3.79 7.46 -6.26
N GLY A 28 3.74 6.93 -5.05
CA GLY A 28 3.53 5.51 -4.80
C GLY A 28 3.75 5.19 -3.33
N VAL A 29 3.58 3.92 -3.00
CA VAL A 29 3.87 3.39 -1.66
C VAL A 29 5.05 2.44 -1.77
N ARG A 30 6.06 2.62 -0.93
CA ARG A 30 7.25 1.77 -0.96
C ARG A 30 7.11 0.65 0.05
N TYR A 31 7.28 -0.58 -0.45
CA TYR A 31 7.34 -1.77 0.38
C TYR A 31 8.74 -2.36 0.31
N GLN A 32 9.33 -2.59 1.48
CA GLN A 32 10.63 -3.25 1.57
C GLN A 32 10.43 -4.75 1.39
N VAL A 33 11.22 -5.36 0.49
CA VAL A 33 11.14 -6.80 0.22
C VAL A 33 12.56 -7.38 0.17
N THR A 34 12.69 -8.67 0.45
CA THR A 34 14.00 -9.34 0.43
C THR A 34 14.29 -9.98 -0.92
N ASP A 35 13.25 -10.31 -1.68
CA ASP A 35 13.35 -10.92 -3.01
C ASP A 35 12.33 -10.23 -3.93
N VAL A 36 12.81 -9.34 -4.77
CA VAL A 36 11.95 -8.51 -5.63
C VAL A 36 11.18 -9.38 -6.64
N ALA A 37 11.83 -10.38 -7.23
CA ALA A 37 11.16 -11.25 -8.20
C ALA A 37 10.01 -12.02 -7.55
N ARG A 38 10.20 -12.51 -6.33
CA ARG A 38 9.16 -13.20 -5.56
C ARG A 38 8.01 -12.25 -5.21
N ALA A 39 8.34 -11.05 -4.76
CA ALA A 39 7.32 -10.05 -4.46
C ALA A 39 6.53 -9.66 -5.72
N LEU A 40 7.22 -9.45 -6.84
CA LEU A 40 6.60 -9.13 -8.12
C LEU A 40 5.58 -10.21 -8.52
N ALA A 41 5.95 -11.48 -8.39
CA ALA A 41 5.04 -12.60 -8.68
C ALA A 41 3.81 -12.56 -7.77
N PHE A 42 3.98 -12.29 -6.48
CA PHE A 42 2.87 -12.21 -5.54
C PHE A 42 1.89 -11.09 -5.91
N TYR A 43 2.38 -9.87 -6.11
CA TYR A 43 1.50 -8.74 -6.40
C TYR A 43 0.79 -8.87 -7.74
N THR A 44 1.45 -9.44 -8.75
CA THR A 44 0.82 -9.62 -10.05
C THR A 44 -0.12 -10.83 -10.08
N GLN A 45 0.30 -11.97 -9.57
CA GLN A 45 -0.45 -13.23 -9.68
C GLN A 45 -1.54 -13.36 -8.62
N GLN A 46 -1.30 -12.88 -7.40
CA GLN A 46 -2.27 -13.03 -6.31
C GLN A 46 -3.19 -11.82 -6.17
N LEU A 47 -2.68 -10.61 -6.42
CA LEU A 47 -3.45 -9.39 -6.18
C LEU A 47 -3.86 -8.65 -7.47
N GLY A 48 -3.44 -9.13 -8.63
CA GLY A 48 -3.87 -8.57 -9.91
C GLY A 48 -3.21 -7.25 -10.30
N PHE A 49 -2.08 -6.89 -9.70
CA PHE A 49 -1.32 -5.72 -10.13
C PHE A 49 -0.67 -5.97 -11.48
N THR A 50 -0.37 -4.88 -12.18
CA THR A 50 0.38 -4.93 -13.44
C THR A 50 1.84 -4.57 -13.17
N ALA A 51 2.76 -5.39 -13.69
CA ALA A 51 4.19 -5.11 -13.60
C ALA A 51 4.54 -3.89 -14.45
N GLY A 52 5.33 -2.98 -13.87
CA GLY A 52 5.85 -1.82 -14.55
C GLY A 52 7.36 -1.90 -14.72
N HIS A 53 8.05 -0.79 -14.44
CA HIS A 53 9.50 -0.73 -14.55
C HIS A 53 10.18 -1.72 -13.60
N GLN A 54 11.21 -2.39 -14.10
CA GLN A 54 11.96 -3.38 -13.34
C GLN A 54 13.46 -3.16 -13.51
N GLN A 55 14.20 -3.27 -12.41
CA GLN A 55 15.66 -3.35 -12.38
C GLN A 55 16.04 -4.47 -11.41
N LEU A 56 15.76 -5.70 -11.82
CA LEU A 56 16.04 -6.86 -10.99
C LEU A 56 17.56 -7.05 -10.82
N PRO A 57 18.02 -7.49 -9.65
CA PRO A 57 17.24 -7.97 -8.50
C PRO A 57 16.83 -6.89 -7.49
N ALA A 58 17.13 -5.61 -7.76
CA ALA A 58 17.02 -4.57 -6.73
C ALA A 58 15.63 -3.92 -6.63
N PHE A 59 14.89 -3.83 -7.74
CA PHE A 59 13.69 -2.98 -7.76
C PHE A 59 12.68 -3.46 -8.81
N ALA A 60 11.41 -3.30 -8.47
CA ALA A 60 10.29 -3.38 -9.43
C ALA A 60 9.16 -2.48 -8.99
N ASN A 61 8.38 -2.03 -9.96
CA ASN A 61 7.18 -1.24 -9.75
C ASN A 61 5.98 -2.07 -10.20
N VAL A 62 4.92 -2.06 -9.41
CA VAL A 62 3.63 -2.66 -9.78
C VAL A 62 2.54 -1.62 -9.60
N SER A 63 1.49 -1.69 -10.41
CA SER A 63 0.42 -0.71 -10.37
C SER A 63 -0.95 -1.37 -10.46
N LEU A 64 -1.93 -0.71 -9.85
CA LEU A 64 -3.35 -1.06 -9.95
C LEU A 64 -4.10 0.26 -10.10
N GLY A 65 -4.66 0.50 -11.30
CA GLY A 65 -5.19 1.82 -11.63
C GLY A 65 -4.08 2.87 -11.53
N GLU A 66 -4.33 3.94 -10.79
CA GLU A 66 -3.35 5.02 -10.60
C GLU A 66 -2.43 4.79 -9.40
N THR A 67 -2.62 3.71 -8.67
CA THR A 67 -1.83 3.41 -7.47
C THR A 67 -0.62 2.56 -7.84
N SER A 68 0.57 2.99 -7.41
CA SER A 68 1.82 2.26 -7.61
C SER A 68 2.39 1.80 -6.28
N ILE A 69 2.91 0.57 -6.28
CA ILE A 69 3.74 0.05 -5.19
C ILE A 69 5.16 -0.09 -5.72
N LEU A 70 6.10 0.48 -4.95
CA LEU A 70 7.53 0.43 -5.27
C LEU A 70 8.13 -0.70 -4.44
N LEU A 71 8.46 -1.81 -5.10
CA LEU A 71 9.04 -2.99 -4.45
C LEU A 71 10.56 -2.79 -4.39
N SER A 72 11.06 -2.47 -3.19
CA SER A 72 12.47 -2.13 -3.00
C SER A 72 13.18 -3.27 -2.28
N GLY A 73 14.09 -3.90 -2.99
CA GLY A 73 14.91 -4.99 -2.46
C GLY A 73 16.32 -4.55 -2.09
N PRO A 74 17.16 -5.50 -1.67
CA PRO A 74 18.55 -5.21 -1.38
C PRO A 74 19.25 -4.58 -2.57
N GLY A 75 19.99 -3.50 -2.34
CA GLY A 75 20.68 -2.76 -3.39
C GLY A 75 19.90 -1.61 -4.01
N ALA A 76 18.61 -1.50 -3.75
CA ALA A 76 17.82 -0.36 -4.22
C ALA A 76 18.14 0.89 -3.40
N SER A 77 18.04 2.06 -4.05
CA SER A 77 18.26 3.33 -3.34
C SER A 77 17.27 3.54 -2.21
N GLY A 78 16.04 3.04 -2.36
CA GLY A 78 14.99 3.14 -1.34
C GLY A 78 15.14 2.14 -0.19
N SER A 79 16.16 1.28 -0.22
CA SER A 79 16.42 0.27 0.82
C SER A 79 17.71 0.51 1.57
N ARG A 80 18.37 1.64 1.35
CA ARG A 80 19.63 1.94 2.02
C ARG A 80 19.42 2.10 3.52
N PRO A 81 20.37 1.62 4.34
CA PRO A 81 20.30 1.88 5.78
C PRO A 81 20.28 3.38 6.07
N MET A 82 19.69 3.73 7.20
CA MET A 82 19.72 5.11 7.69
C MET A 82 21.16 5.52 8.07
N PRO A 83 21.41 6.83 8.19
CA PRO A 83 22.77 7.30 8.57
C PRO A 83 23.32 6.68 9.85
N ASP A 84 22.45 6.30 10.80
CA ASP A 84 22.84 5.64 12.04
C ASP A 84 23.00 4.11 11.91
N GLY A 85 22.85 3.59 10.70
CA GLY A 85 22.96 2.14 10.41
C GLY A 85 21.68 1.35 10.56
N THR A 86 20.56 1.98 10.94
CA THR A 86 19.27 1.29 11.07
C THR A 86 18.82 0.76 9.72
N ALA A 87 18.58 -0.55 9.63
CA ALA A 87 18.10 -1.18 8.41
C ALA A 87 16.61 -0.90 8.19
N GLN A 88 16.24 -0.74 6.92
CA GLN A 88 14.83 -0.67 6.53
C GLN A 88 14.32 -2.10 6.33
N THR A 89 13.53 -2.62 7.28
CA THR A 89 13.05 -3.99 7.26
C THR A 89 11.59 -4.06 6.80
N PRO A 90 11.17 -5.19 6.16
CA PRO A 90 9.77 -5.42 5.84
C PRO A 90 8.90 -5.57 7.08
N GLY A 91 7.58 -5.52 6.90
CA GLY A 91 6.60 -5.74 7.96
C GLY A 91 5.92 -4.46 8.41
N GLY A 92 5.56 -4.41 9.67
CA GLY A 92 4.88 -3.26 10.26
C GLY A 92 3.36 -3.34 10.16
N TRP A 93 2.68 -2.21 10.35
CA TRP A 93 1.21 -2.13 10.38
C TRP A 93 0.63 -1.19 9.34
N ASN A 94 1.41 -0.22 8.87
CA ASN A 94 0.97 0.65 7.78
C ASN A 94 0.84 -0.19 6.53
N ARG A 95 -0.25 0.02 5.79
CA ARG A 95 -0.58 -0.87 4.68
C ARG A 95 -1.42 -0.20 3.63
N ILE A 96 -1.32 -0.69 2.42
CA ILE A 96 -2.24 -0.33 1.36
C ILE A 96 -3.57 -1.04 1.60
N VAL A 97 -4.67 -0.35 1.29
CA VAL A 97 -6.02 -0.89 1.41
C VAL A 97 -6.59 -1.06 0.00
N LEU A 98 -6.92 -2.30 -0.36
CA LEU A 98 -7.45 -2.64 -1.67
C LEU A 98 -8.94 -2.90 -1.55
N ARG A 99 -9.73 -2.23 -2.40
CA ARG A 99 -11.18 -2.45 -2.43
C ARG A 99 -11.49 -3.73 -3.19
N VAL A 100 -12.35 -4.57 -2.61
CA VAL A 100 -12.83 -5.80 -3.23
C VAL A 100 -14.35 -5.79 -3.24
N SER A 101 -14.95 -6.53 -4.21
CA SER A 101 -16.40 -6.61 -4.33
C SER A 101 -16.99 -7.82 -3.61
N ASP A 102 -16.18 -8.85 -3.37
CA ASP A 102 -16.60 -10.11 -2.71
C ASP A 102 -15.46 -10.55 -1.79
N LEU A 103 -15.48 -10.05 -0.57
CA LEU A 103 -14.38 -10.34 0.37
C LEU A 103 -14.34 -11.82 0.76
N PRO A 104 -15.47 -12.50 1.08
CA PRO A 104 -15.41 -13.93 1.39
C PRO A 104 -14.84 -14.77 0.24
N GLY A 105 -15.22 -14.50 -1.00
CA GLY A 105 -14.67 -15.18 -2.17
C GLY A 105 -13.19 -14.91 -2.36
N CYS A 106 -12.76 -13.68 -2.15
CA CYS A 106 -11.36 -13.29 -2.22
C CYS A 106 -10.53 -14.01 -1.16
N ILE A 107 -11.03 -14.07 0.08
CA ILE A 107 -10.38 -14.80 1.18
C ILE A 107 -10.22 -16.28 0.81
N ALA A 108 -11.29 -16.93 0.32
CA ALA A 108 -11.23 -18.35 -0.05
C ALA A 108 -10.16 -18.61 -1.11
N ARG A 109 -10.10 -17.76 -2.14
CA ARG A 109 -9.11 -17.89 -3.20
C ARG A 109 -7.68 -17.74 -2.68
N LEU A 110 -7.45 -16.71 -1.86
CA LEU A 110 -6.12 -16.45 -1.34
C LEU A 110 -5.67 -17.51 -0.34
N ARG A 111 -6.57 -18.06 0.47
CA ARG A 111 -6.24 -19.19 1.36
C ARG A 111 -5.84 -20.42 0.56
N THR A 112 -6.58 -20.74 -0.52
CA THR A 112 -6.24 -21.86 -1.40
C THR A 112 -4.87 -21.67 -2.05
N ALA A 113 -4.51 -20.42 -2.36
CA ALA A 113 -3.20 -20.09 -2.93
C ALA A 113 -2.06 -20.07 -1.88
N GLY A 114 -2.37 -20.31 -0.60
CA GLY A 114 -1.36 -20.34 0.46
C GLY A 114 -0.93 -18.97 0.99
N VAL A 115 -1.69 -17.92 0.71
CA VAL A 115 -1.41 -16.58 1.22
C VAL A 115 -1.63 -16.55 2.73
N ARG A 116 -0.70 -15.92 3.46
CA ARG A 116 -0.81 -15.81 4.92
C ARG A 116 -1.76 -14.69 5.31
N PHE A 117 -2.58 -14.93 6.31
CA PHE A 117 -3.53 -13.97 6.86
C PHE A 117 -3.07 -13.57 8.27
N ARG A 118 -3.24 -12.29 8.62
CA ARG A 118 -2.95 -11.80 9.97
C ARG A 118 -4.13 -11.95 10.91
N ASN A 119 -5.37 -11.98 10.37
CA ASN A 119 -6.58 -12.05 11.18
C ASN A 119 -7.71 -12.72 10.39
N GLU A 120 -8.82 -12.90 11.06
CA GLU A 120 -10.09 -13.27 10.44
C GLU A 120 -10.82 -12.01 9.96
N MET A 121 -11.82 -12.18 9.10
CA MET A 121 -12.61 -11.06 8.60
C MET A 121 -13.28 -10.29 9.74
N GLU A 122 -13.06 -8.98 9.76
CA GLU A 122 -13.65 -8.07 10.72
C GLU A 122 -14.76 -7.26 10.05
N THR A 123 -15.87 -7.07 10.74
CA THR A 123 -17.00 -6.29 10.23
C THR A 123 -17.16 -5.03 11.08
N GLY A 124 -17.22 -3.89 10.43
CA GLY A 124 -17.47 -2.61 11.05
C GLY A 124 -18.54 -1.82 10.30
N PRO A 125 -18.88 -0.60 10.75
CA PRO A 125 -19.92 0.19 10.10
C PRO A 125 -19.58 0.58 8.67
N GLY A 126 -18.28 0.70 8.34
CA GLY A 126 -17.84 1.07 6.99
C GLY A 126 -17.76 -0.08 6.02
N GLY A 127 -17.80 -1.33 6.48
CA GLY A 127 -17.67 -2.50 5.64
C GLY A 127 -16.96 -3.66 6.35
N ARG A 128 -16.38 -4.55 5.55
CA ARG A 128 -15.67 -5.73 6.03
C ARG A 128 -14.21 -5.66 5.58
N GLN A 129 -13.30 -6.20 6.37
CA GLN A 129 -11.88 -6.13 6.08
C GLN A 129 -11.12 -7.33 6.62
N VAL A 130 -9.97 -7.61 6.01
CA VAL A 130 -9.03 -8.63 6.45
C VAL A 130 -7.62 -8.20 6.05
N GLN A 131 -6.63 -8.59 6.83
CA GLN A 131 -5.23 -8.34 6.49
C GLN A 131 -4.56 -9.62 6.01
N VAL A 132 -3.87 -9.51 4.89
CA VAL A 132 -3.00 -10.56 4.36
C VAL A 132 -1.56 -10.07 4.38
N GLU A 133 -0.62 -10.99 4.17
CA GLU A 133 0.80 -10.66 4.11
C GLU A 133 1.37 -11.02 2.75
N ASP A 134 2.28 -10.16 2.25
CA ASP A 134 3.11 -10.53 1.12
C ASP A 134 4.19 -11.54 1.57
N PRO A 135 5.04 -12.07 0.67
CA PRO A 135 6.04 -13.07 1.06
C PRO A 135 7.03 -12.60 2.13
N ASP A 136 7.20 -11.30 2.32
CA ASP A 136 8.12 -10.73 3.32
C ASP A 136 7.42 -10.31 4.61
N GLY A 137 6.10 -10.58 4.74
CA GLY A 137 5.33 -10.21 5.91
C GLY A 137 4.80 -8.77 5.88
N ASN A 138 4.87 -8.09 4.75
CA ASN A 138 4.27 -6.77 4.62
C ASN A 138 2.74 -6.89 4.56
N PRO A 139 2.00 -6.07 5.32
CA PRO A 139 0.54 -6.18 5.36
C PRO A 139 -0.12 -5.53 4.15
N ILE A 140 -1.17 -6.17 3.68
CA ILE A 140 -2.12 -5.62 2.72
C ILE A 140 -3.51 -5.83 3.31
N GLU A 141 -4.34 -4.80 3.29
CA GLU A 141 -5.73 -4.92 3.72
C GLU A 141 -6.63 -5.09 2.51
N LEU A 142 -7.55 -6.05 2.59
CA LEU A 142 -8.63 -6.21 1.63
C LEU A 142 -9.90 -5.67 2.27
N PHE A 143 -10.55 -4.75 1.61
CA PHE A 143 -11.69 -4.02 2.16
C PHE A 143 -12.87 -4.06 1.20
N GLU A 144 -14.02 -4.52 1.71
CA GLU A 144 -15.28 -4.49 0.98
C GLU A 144 -16.17 -3.45 1.64
N PRO A 145 -16.46 -2.33 0.94
CA PRO A 145 -17.31 -1.28 1.51
C PRO A 145 -18.70 -1.81 1.83
N ALA A 146 -19.32 -1.25 2.88
CA ALA A 146 -20.71 -1.54 3.20
C ALA A 146 -21.60 -1.11 2.04
N ARG A 147 -22.65 -1.89 1.77
CA ARG A 147 -23.62 -1.52 0.75
C ARG A 147 -24.34 -0.24 1.18
N ARG A 148 -24.40 0.74 0.27
CA ARG A 148 -25.24 1.90 0.49
C ARG A 148 -26.69 1.46 0.36
N THR A 149 -27.44 1.64 1.44
CA THR A 149 -28.90 1.61 1.35
C THR A 149 -29.34 2.90 0.68
N SER A 150 -29.91 2.78 -0.50
CA SER A 150 -30.52 3.92 -1.19
C SER A 150 -31.77 4.39 -0.46
#